data_af4b0beaaeaee9a4ef92c6576ea7a09d
#
_entry.id   af4b0beaaeaee9a4ef92c6576ea7a09d
#
_cell.length_a   1.000
_cell.length_b   1.000
_cell.length_c   1.000
_cell.angle_alpha   90.00
_cell.angle_beta   90.00
_cell.angle_gamma   90.00
#
_symmetry.space_group_name_H-M   'P 1'
#
loop_
_entity.id
_entity.type
_entity.pdbx_description
1 polymer ?
#
loop_
_entity_poly.entity_id
_entity_poly.type
_entity_poly.pdbx_seq_one_letter_code
_entity_poly.pdbx_strand_id
1 'polypeptide(L)'
;MLRKADDIFINELRTSGQYAKVWQAFAVFLPVRSVGVMGDGRTYDNVCALRAVTSSDAMTADWARLPYDVLQRASTRIINEVKGINRVVYDVSSKPPATIEWE
;
A
#
# COMPACT_ATOMS: atom_id res chain seq x y z
N MET A 1 4.68 11.96 5.81
CA MET A 1 3.46 11.14 5.66
C MET A 1 3.71 9.93 4.77
N LEU A 2 4.02 10.14 3.50
CA LEU A 2 4.22 9.02 2.57
C LEU A 2 5.39 8.13 2.98
N ARG A 3 6.51 8.70 3.35
CA ARG A 3 7.69 7.93 3.75
C ARG A 3 7.40 7.02 4.93
N LYS A 4 6.63 7.51 5.91
CA LYS A 4 6.28 6.69 7.07
C LYS A 4 5.36 5.55 6.68
N ALA A 5 4.39 5.79 5.79
CA ALA A 5 3.52 4.73 5.28
C ALA A 5 4.32 3.68 4.50
N ASP A 6 5.27 4.13 3.69
CA ASP A 6 6.14 3.23 2.93
C ASP A 6 6.98 2.37 3.88
N ASP A 7 7.57 2.97 4.90
CA ASP A 7 8.39 2.25 5.88
C ASP A 7 7.57 1.19 6.62
N ILE A 8 6.32 1.51 6.98
CA ILE A 8 5.43 0.56 7.64
C ILE A 8 5.13 -0.63 6.73
N PHE A 9 4.81 -0.36 5.46
CA PHE A 9 4.51 -1.42 4.50
C PHE A 9 5.71 -2.34 4.31
N ILE A 10 6.89 -1.77 4.07
CA ILE A 10 8.10 -2.54 3.89
C ILE A 10 8.43 -3.37 5.15
N ASN A 11 8.24 -2.78 6.33
CA ASN A 11 8.47 -3.49 7.59
C ASN A 11 7.55 -4.70 7.73
N GLU A 12 6.26 -4.56 7.38
CA GLU A 12 5.32 -5.68 7.43
C GLU A 12 5.70 -6.77 6.43
N LEU A 13 6.16 -6.39 5.25
CA LEU A 13 6.64 -7.37 4.26
C LEU A 13 7.86 -8.13 4.78
N ARG A 14 8.80 -7.43 5.41
CA ARG A 14 10.01 -8.07 5.92
C ARG A 14 9.72 -9.02 7.08
N THR A 15 8.95 -8.56 8.06
CA THR A 15 8.67 -9.38 9.25
C THR A 15 7.81 -10.59 8.93
N SER A 16 7.00 -10.54 7.87
CA SER A 16 6.17 -11.66 7.44
C SER A 16 6.87 -12.60 6.46
N GLY A 17 8.09 -12.27 6.04
CA GLY A 17 8.84 -13.08 5.06
C GLY A 17 8.41 -12.85 3.62
N GLN A 18 7.56 -11.86 3.35
CA GLN A 18 7.07 -11.61 1.99
C GLN A 18 8.01 -10.74 1.16
N TYR A 19 8.87 -9.96 1.82
CA TYR A 19 9.72 -9.01 1.11
C TYR A 19 10.60 -9.68 0.06
N ALA A 20 11.15 -10.84 0.37
CA ALA A 20 12.02 -11.58 -0.55
C ALA A 20 11.27 -12.15 -1.75
N LYS A 21 9.93 -12.21 -1.69
CA LYS A 21 9.09 -12.78 -2.75
C LYS A 21 8.59 -11.74 -3.74
N VAL A 22 8.79 -10.46 -3.46
CA VAL A 22 8.34 -9.39 -4.33
C VAL A 22 9.54 -8.72 -4.99
N TRP A 23 9.31 -8.17 -6.20
CA TRP A 23 10.35 -7.47 -6.93
C TRP A 23 10.41 -6.00 -6.54
N GLN A 24 9.27 -5.37 -6.44
CA GLN A 24 9.16 -3.99 -5.96
C GLN A 24 7.94 -3.86 -5.06
N ALA A 25 8.04 -3.01 -4.05
CA ALA A 25 6.95 -2.69 -3.15
C ALA A 25 7.10 -1.26 -2.66
N PHE A 26 6.01 -0.51 -2.65
CA PHE A 26 6.02 0.88 -2.21
C PHE A 26 4.61 1.36 -1.89
N ALA A 27 4.55 2.49 -1.18
CA ALA A 27 3.30 3.20 -0.91
C ALA A 27 3.18 4.40 -1.85
N VAL A 28 1.96 4.73 -2.23
CA VAL A 28 1.64 5.86 -3.10
C VAL A 28 0.63 6.75 -2.40
N PHE A 29 0.88 8.04 -2.41
CA PHE A 29 -0.05 9.02 -1.87
C PHE A 29 -1.01 9.44 -3.01
N LEU A 30 -2.30 9.23 -2.78
CA LEU A 30 -3.30 9.63 -3.78
C LEU A 30 -3.84 11.02 -3.44
N PRO A 31 -3.88 11.94 -4.42
CA PRO A 31 -4.35 13.30 -4.18
C PRO A 31 -5.89 13.37 -4.19
N VAL A 32 -6.52 12.50 -3.42
CA VAL A 32 -7.97 12.48 -3.24
C VAL A 32 -8.28 12.42 -1.76
N ARG A 33 -9.45 12.90 -1.41
CA ARG A 33 -9.91 12.89 -0.01
C ARG A 33 -10.92 11.78 0.17
N SER A 34 -10.85 11.15 1.32
CA SER A 34 -11.72 10.05 1.69
C SER A 34 -12.44 10.39 2.99
N VAL A 35 -13.70 9.99 3.06
CA VAL A 35 -14.48 10.14 4.29
C VAL A 35 -14.11 9.01 5.23
N GLY A 36 -13.84 9.36 6.48
CA GLY A 36 -13.58 8.41 7.54
C GLY A 36 -14.38 8.76 8.79
N VAL A 37 -14.32 7.89 9.77
CA VAL A 37 -14.95 8.12 11.08
C VAL A 37 -13.90 7.85 12.15
N MET A 38 -13.69 8.85 13.02
CA MET A 38 -12.81 8.74 14.17
C MET A 38 -13.59 9.15 15.40
N GLY A 39 -13.74 8.21 16.36
CA GLY A 39 -14.58 8.46 17.50
C GLY A 39 -16.03 8.66 17.05
N ASP A 40 -16.61 9.80 17.40
CA ASP A 40 -17.97 10.17 17.01
C ASP A 40 -18.00 11.22 15.88
N GLY A 41 -16.84 11.52 15.27
CA GLY A 41 -16.73 12.53 14.23
C GLY A 41 -16.33 11.95 12.88
N ARG A 42 -16.70 12.68 11.81
CA ARG A 42 -16.26 12.38 10.46
C ARG A 42 -14.94 13.05 10.17
N THR A 43 -14.11 12.39 9.38
CA THR A 43 -12.85 12.96 8.90
C THR A 43 -12.83 13.01 7.39
N TYR A 44 -12.04 13.93 6.84
CA TYR A 44 -11.76 14.02 5.40
C TYR A 44 -10.24 14.01 5.27
N ASP A 45 -9.69 12.85 5.04
CA ASP A 45 -8.25 12.66 4.96
C ASP A 45 -7.88 11.98 3.64
N ASN A 46 -6.62 11.67 3.50
CA ASN A 46 -6.07 11.20 2.26
C ASN A 46 -6.12 9.68 2.15
N VAL A 47 -5.94 9.19 0.92
CA VAL A 47 -5.88 7.77 0.61
C VAL A 47 -4.44 7.40 0.29
N CYS A 48 -3.98 6.30 0.86
CA CYS A 48 -2.70 5.71 0.55
C CYS A 48 -2.94 4.42 -0.23
N ALA A 49 -2.28 4.27 -1.37
CA ALA A 49 -2.28 3.02 -2.12
C ALA A 49 -0.99 2.26 -1.84
N LEU A 50 -1.11 0.95 -1.70
CA LEU A 50 0.04 0.06 -1.58
C LEU A 50 0.20 -0.68 -2.90
N ARG A 51 1.43 -0.84 -3.34
CA ARG A 51 1.77 -1.54 -4.57
C ARG A 51 2.88 -2.53 -4.27
N ALA A 52 2.69 -3.78 -4.62
CA ALA A 52 3.73 -4.80 -4.60
C ALA A 52 3.57 -5.66 -5.83
N VAL A 53 4.66 -5.94 -6.52
CA VAL A 53 4.64 -6.69 -7.78
C VAL A 53 5.68 -7.78 -7.77
N THR A 54 5.39 -8.84 -8.53
CA THR A 54 6.33 -9.89 -8.88
C THR A 54 6.65 -9.76 -10.36
N SER A 55 7.87 -10.09 -10.74
CA SER A 55 8.28 -10.01 -12.13
C SER A 55 9.49 -10.91 -12.37
N SER A 56 9.55 -11.51 -13.56
CA SER A 56 10.76 -12.19 -14.02
C SER A 56 11.62 -11.28 -14.91
N ASP A 57 11.03 -10.21 -15.43
CA ASP A 57 11.71 -9.18 -16.20
C ASP A 57 10.94 -7.85 -16.03
N ALA A 58 11.54 -6.74 -16.47
CA ALA A 58 10.95 -5.42 -16.29
C ALA A 58 9.84 -5.11 -17.29
N MET A 59 9.63 -5.95 -18.28
CA MET A 59 8.61 -5.72 -19.32
C MET A 59 7.22 -6.11 -18.85
N THR A 60 7.13 -7.14 -18.02
CA THR A 60 5.86 -7.61 -17.47
C THR A 60 5.97 -7.72 -15.96
N ALA A 61 4.88 -7.46 -15.28
CA ALA A 61 4.82 -7.58 -13.84
C ALA A 61 3.38 -7.93 -13.44
N ASP A 62 3.25 -8.72 -12.40
CA ASP A 62 1.96 -9.08 -11.84
C ASP A 62 1.89 -8.55 -10.41
N TRP A 63 0.70 -8.17 -9.97
CA TRP A 63 0.54 -7.75 -8.58
C TRP A 63 0.76 -8.92 -7.64
N ALA A 64 1.42 -8.67 -6.52
CA ALA A 64 1.75 -9.71 -5.56
C ALA A 64 0.52 -10.08 -4.74
N ARG A 65 0.19 -11.39 -4.69
CA ARG A 65 -0.91 -11.90 -3.86
C ARG A 65 -0.42 -12.06 -2.43
N LEU A 66 -0.33 -10.95 -1.73
CA LEU A 66 0.12 -10.95 -0.34
C LEU A 66 -0.95 -11.60 0.55
N PRO A 67 -0.53 -12.28 1.62
CA PRO A 67 -1.51 -12.80 2.59
C PRO A 67 -2.40 -11.68 3.12
N TYR A 68 -3.68 -11.97 3.32
CA TYR A 68 -4.64 -10.96 3.77
C TYR A 68 -4.28 -10.38 5.13
N ASP A 69 -3.72 -11.19 6.02
CA ASP A 69 -3.30 -10.70 7.34
C ASP A 69 -2.15 -9.70 7.24
N VAL A 70 -1.26 -9.85 6.26
CA VAL A 70 -0.18 -8.89 6.02
C VAL A 70 -0.77 -7.55 5.55
N LEU A 71 -1.70 -7.61 4.59
CA LEU A 71 -2.39 -6.42 4.10
C LEU A 71 -3.17 -5.74 5.22
N GLN A 72 -3.86 -6.52 6.05
CA GLN A 72 -4.62 -5.98 7.16
C GLN A 72 -3.73 -5.28 8.18
N ARG A 73 -2.61 -5.90 8.56
CA ARG A 73 -1.68 -5.29 9.52
C ARG A 73 -1.07 -4.00 8.97
N ALA A 74 -0.64 -4.02 7.70
CA ALA A 74 -0.08 -2.83 7.07
C ALA A 74 -1.11 -1.69 7.06
N SER A 75 -2.34 -1.98 6.65
CA SER A 75 -3.42 -0.99 6.62
C SER A 75 -3.71 -0.43 8.00
N THR A 76 -3.87 -1.30 8.99
CA THR A 76 -4.17 -0.88 10.36
C THR A 76 -3.05 -0.01 10.93
N ARG A 77 -1.80 -0.41 10.73
CA ARG A 77 -0.66 0.37 11.22
C ARG A 77 -0.57 1.73 10.54
N ILE A 78 -0.74 1.77 9.22
CA ILE A 78 -0.65 3.03 8.47
C ILE A 78 -1.72 4.00 8.96
N ILE A 79 -2.95 3.54 9.08
CA ILE A 79 -4.05 4.40 9.52
C ILE A 79 -3.82 4.89 10.96
N ASN A 80 -3.33 4.03 11.85
CA ASN A 80 -3.13 4.39 13.24
C ASN A 80 -1.89 5.24 13.48
N GLU A 81 -0.83 5.05 12.70
CA GLU A 81 0.47 5.67 12.96
C GLU A 81 0.76 6.87 12.06
N VAL A 82 0.08 7.00 10.94
CA VAL A 82 0.31 8.08 9.98
C VAL A 82 -0.89 9.02 9.99
N LYS A 83 -0.71 10.20 10.58
CA LYS A 83 -1.75 11.21 10.59
C LYS A 83 -2.05 11.67 9.17
N GLY A 84 -3.34 11.82 8.87
CA GLY A 84 -3.78 12.34 7.58
C GLY A 84 -4.10 11.28 6.56
N ILE A 85 -4.00 10.00 6.91
CA ILE A 85 -4.43 8.87 6.07
C ILE A 85 -5.55 8.14 6.80
N ASN A 86 -6.72 8.05 6.18
CA ASN A 86 -7.85 7.33 6.75
C ASN A 86 -8.30 6.15 5.89
N ARG A 87 -7.63 5.90 4.78
CA ARG A 87 -7.98 4.78 3.91
C ARG A 87 -6.74 4.25 3.20
N VAL A 88 -6.61 2.92 3.18
CA VAL A 88 -5.53 2.23 2.48
C VAL A 88 -6.17 1.32 1.44
N VAL A 89 -5.66 1.37 0.21
CA VAL A 89 -6.08 0.48 -0.88
C VAL A 89 -4.87 -0.27 -1.40
N TYR A 90 -5.11 -1.42 -2.03
CA TYR A 90 -4.05 -2.22 -2.63
C TYR A 90 -4.24 -2.27 -4.13
N ASP A 91 -3.19 -1.93 -4.89
CA ASP A 91 -3.24 -1.91 -6.35
C ASP A 91 -3.11 -3.34 -6.88
N VAL A 92 -4.15 -3.83 -7.53
CA VAL A 92 -4.23 -5.19 -8.07
C VAL A 92 -4.10 -5.19 -9.61
N SER A 93 -3.38 -4.25 -10.15
CA SER A 93 -3.20 -4.09 -11.60
C SER A 93 -1.89 -4.71 -12.05
N SER A 94 -1.92 -5.39 -13.19
CA SER A 94 -0.76 -6.01 -13.80
C SER A 94 -0.16 -5.11 -14.88
N LYS A 95 1.11 -5.29 -15.17
CA LYS A 95 1.78 -4.63 -16.29
C LYS A 95 1.96 -5.66 -17.41
N PRO A 96 1.44 -5.47 -18.64
CA PRO A 96 0.49 -4.44 -19.01
C PRO A 96 -0.92 -4.70 -18.48
N PRO A 97 -1.87 -3.75 -18.50
CA PRO A 97 -1.76 -2.42 -19.10
C PRO A 97 -1.24 -1.33 -18.18
N ALA A 98 -1.26 -1.56 -16.86
CA ALA A 98 -0.72 -0.59 -15.93
C ALA A 98 0.79 -0.67 -15.89
N THR A 99 1.44 0.41 -15.47
CA THR A 99 2.88 0.38 -15.17
C THR A 99 3.09 -0.05 -13.73
N ILE A 100 4.34 -0.38 -13.38
CA ILE A 100 4.68 -0.70 -12.00
C ILE A 100 4.53 0.58 -11.17
N GLU A 101 5.18 1.65 -11.60
CA GLU A 101 5.09 2.96 -10.97
C GLU A 101 3.77 3.63 -11.34
N TRP A 102 3.36 4.60 -10.52
CA TRP A 102 2.15 5.35 -10.73
C TRP A 102 2.37 6.62 -11.58
N GLU A 103 3.61 6.96 -11.82
CA GLU A 103 3.98 8.09 -12.67
C GLU A 103 5.13 7.76 -13.61
#